data_402f0b08db054e422d11aedc305602fd
#
_entry.id   402f0b08db054e422d11aedc305602fd
#
_cell.length_a   1.000
_cell.length_b   1.000
_cell.length_c   1.000
_cell.angle_alpha   90.00
_cell.angle_beta   90.00
_cell.angle_gamma   90.00
#
_symmetry.space_group_name_H-M   'P 1'
#
loop_
_entity.id
_entity.type
_entity.pdbx_description
1 polymer ?
#
loop_
_entity_poly.entity_id
_entity_poly.type
_entity_poly.pdbx_seq_one_letter_code
_entity_poly.pdbx_strand_id
1 'polypeptide(L)'
;MKKLLIVLFSAVLALCAHAGVAGKFFAYRSFWPETGAMKQFADIGVDLYAVMPSNSFNSLGEPYCKFPPFWVWDETYLWENVDAQFDVVLKANPNARFICMVDINSPLWLVRRLDKKYGFGGDSYQHISNALCIPEWKTLTEKMLRAYVLHMEEKYGDRIVSYIVAGGGTSEWYCNSQGYANVPKRNAWYRWLNKNGLPKWEVPSRGRMDSPAIDGNYFDPKTQRAEAEYSRFLEELISDGVDEFLGEVKKIVGDKKQVGAFCGFIPLRLYGKLDNSRTFASKSVDFVGSPGGYFNRDIGLGGGISSPRKSVDLHGKHWFQEIDHRTHTYNGKLSPYVQIGGIHASGAKNQAETNAILKREFSLAAIMGNSLWCFDMWGGIFKTPETMELVGKSYEIWKKYKDAPLDYRAEIVMVIDPDSAFYMKNPLKIERMIKALYSCGAPFDYILFDDIENLDFSKYKMAVFPWGYSITPEKRKILENRVMNSGRTVVFMDAAGMSDGKRADSANVEKLTGFKYKTKGVSEKDMGSWKSVYGESILDFDKNSIMRLAREAGVHIYTDEPLPVYSNGKLVAVHAKEGGVKKIHLPKKAGIVKELYSGKTVAENSESFEYDFASPDTALFEISD
;
A
#
# COMPACT_ATOMS: atom_id res chain seq x y z
N MET A 1 -49.02 -9.76 -8.45
CA MET A 1 -47.92 -10.68 -8.77
C MET A 1 -46.65 -9.96 -9.25
N LYS A 2 -46.67 -8.94 -10.13
CA LYS A 2 -45.44 -8.24 -10.57
C LYS A 2 -44.71 -7.43 -9.48
N LYS A 3 -45.39 -6.87 -8.47
CA LYS A 3 -44.78 -6.12 -7.36
C LYS A 3 -44.09 -7.03 -6.33
N LEU A 4 -44.53 -8.29 -6.18
CA LEU A 4 -43.94 -9.26 -5.27
C LEU A 4 -42.64 -9.86 -5.83
N LEU A 5 -42.52 -9.96 -7.17
CA LEU A 5 -41.31 -10.44 -7.83
C LEU A 5 -40.13 -9.42 -7.74
N ILE A 6 -40.45 -8.11 -7.77
CA ILE A 6 -39.42 -7.06 -7.68
C ILE A 6 -38.83 -6.97 -6.27
N VAL A 7 -39.66 -7.17 -5.24
CA VAL A 7 -39.14 -7.19 -3.84
C VAL A 7 -38.32 -8.44 -3.54
N LEU A 8 -38.67 -9.60 -4.11
CA LEU A 8 -37.89 -10.82 -4.00
C LEU A 8 -36.54 -10.74 -4.77
N PHE A 9 -36.53 -10.07 -5.94
CA PHE A 9 -35.28 -9.88 -6.69
C PHE A 9 -34.33 -8.88 -6.00
N SER A 10 -34.87 -7.83 -5.37
CA SER A 10 -34.07 -6.88 -4.57
C SER A 10 -33.56 -7.50 -3.27
N ALA A 11 -34.32 -8.40 -2.64
CA ALA A 11 -33.88 -9.12 -1.45
C ALA A 11 -32.82 -10.20 -1.75
N VAL A 12 -32.89 -10.85 -2.92
CA VAL A 12 -31.87 -11.81 -3.38
C VAL A 12 -30.57 -11.11 -3.79
N LEU A 13 -30.63 -9.92 -4.40
CA LEU A 13 -29.45 -9.11 -4.69
C LEU A 13 -28.80 -8.54 -3.42
N ALA A 14 -29.56 -8.23 -2.37
CA ALA A 14 -29.03 -7.82 -1.07
C ALA A 14 -28.43 -8.98 -0.27
N LEU A 15 -28.86 -10.22 -0.51
CA LEU A 15 -28.29 -11.42 0.14
C LEU A 15 -27.05 -11.98 -0.58
N CYS A 16 -26.83 -11.65 -1.85
CA CYS A 16 -25.60 -12.04 -2.56
C CYS A 16 -24.41 -11.09 -2.31
N ALA A 17 -24.61 -9.97 -1.62
CA ALA A 17 -23.56 -8.99 -1.32
C ALA A 17 -22.84 -9.26 0.02
N HIS A 18 -23.11 -10.37 0.70
CA HIS A 18 -22.44 -10.76 1.96
C HIS A 18 -21.91 -12.20 1.92
N ALA A 19 -21.32 -12.62 0.81
CA ALA A 19 -20.39 -13.74 0.85
C ALA A 19 -19.12 -13.25 1.56
N GLY A 20 -18.93 -13.71 2.80
CA GLY A 20 -18.05 -13.18 3.79
C GLY A 20 -16.69 -12.72 3.31
N VAL A 21 -16.38 -11.47 3.55
CA VAL A 21 -15.00 -11.04 3.76
C VAL A 21 -14.52 -11.86 4.97
N ALA A 22 -13.71 -12.87 4.75
CA ALA A 22 -13.09 -13.64 5.81
C ALA A 22 -12.37 -12.66 6.74
N GLY A 23 -12.40 -12.93 8.05
CA GLY A 23 -12.15 -11.91 9.07
C GLY A 23 -10.82 -11.20 8.94
N LYS A 24 -10.83 -9.90 9.22
CA LYS A 24 -9.63 -9.08 9.38
C LYS A 24 -8.75 -9.65 10.49
N PHE A 25 -7.44 -9.49 10.37
CA PHE A 25 -6.48 -10.10 11.29
C PHE A 25 -5.57 -9.07 11.97
N PHE A 26 -5.15 -9.41 13.18
CA PHE A 26 -4.06 -8.78 13.90
C PHE A 26 -3.05 -9.89 14.23
N ALA A 27 -1.81 -9.80 13.71
CA ALA A 27 -0.84 -10.87 13.79
C ALA A 27 0.52 -10.39 14.30
N TYR A 28 1.36 -11.34 14.68
CA TYR A 28 2.78 -11.14 14.92
C TYR A 28 3.60 -11.78 13.79
N ARG A 29 4.69 -11.15 13.40
CA ARG A 29 5.67 -11.64 12.43
C ARG A 29 7.09 -11.35 12.88
N SER A 30 8.02 -12.26 12.62
CA SER A 30 9.46 -12.05 12.68
C SER A 30 10.16 -12.84 11.59
N PHE A 31 11.38 -12.42 11.18
CA PHE A 31 12.18 -13.21 10.26
C PHE A 31 12.70 -14.49 10.94
N TRP A 32 13.08 -14.37 12.21
CA TRP A 32 13.63 -15.46 13.00
C TRP A 32 12.73 -15.74 14.20
N PRO A 33 12.75 -16.97 14.74
CA PRO A 33 11.88 -17.32 15.86
C PRO A 33 12.23 -16.52 17.12
N GLU A 34 11.46 -15.48 17.38
CA GLU A 34 11.56 -14.65 18.60
C GLU A 34 10.56 -15.16 19.64
N THR A 35 10.87 -16.35 20.22
CA THR A 35 9.93 -17.08 21.10
C THR A 35 9.50 -16.30 22.33
N GLY A 36 10.36 -15.40 22.84
CA GLY A 36 10.02 -14.49 23.94
C GLY A 36 8.92 -13.51 23.54
N ALA A 37 9.05 -12.84 22.40
CA ALA A 37 8.04 -11.95 21.87
C ALA A 37 6.75 -12.70 21.51
N MET A 38 6.85 -13.89 20.91
CA MET A 38 5.68 -14.74 20.61
C MET A 38 4.85 -15.05 21.85
N LYS A 39 5.49 -15.34 23.00
CA LYS A 39 4.78 -15.56 24.28
C LYS A 39 4.12 -14.28 24.78
N GLN A 40 4.81 -13.13 24.72
CA GLN A 40 4.23 -11.84 25.10
C GLN A 40 3.00 -11.48 24.27
N PHE A 41 3.02 -11.76 22.94
CA PHE A 41 1.85 -11.59 22.08
C PHE A 41 0.72 -12.56 22.46
N ALA A 42 1.03 -13.82 22.78
CA ALA A 42 0.03 -14.77 23.29
C ALA A 42 -0.62 -14.29 24.61
N ASP A 43 0.17 -13.73 25.52
CA ASP A 43 -0.29 -13.22 26.82
C ASP A 43 -1.31 -12.07 26.69
N ILE A 44 -1.20 -11.27 25.63
CA ILE A 44 -2.19 -10.22 25.30
C ILE A 44 -3.32 -10.71 24.39
N GLY A 45 -3.41 -12.02 24.12
CA GLY A 45 -4.48 -12.66 23.35
C GLY A 45 -4.29 -12.64 21.83
N VAL A 46 -3.11 -12.31 21.32
CA VAL A 46 -2.77 -12.42 19.90
C VAL A 46 -2.20 -13.81 19.63
N ASP A 47 -2.98 -14.64 18.96
CA ASP A 47 -2.67 -16.04 18.67
C ASP A 47 -2.29 -16.29 17.19
N LEU A 48 -2.26 -15.26 16.37
CA LEU A 48 -2.00 -15.36 14.93
C LEU A 48 -0.57 -14.95 14.58
N TYR A 49 0.15 -15.85 13.92
CA TYR A 49 1.56 -15.68 13.57
C TYR A 49 1.77 -15.83 12.06
N ALA A 50 2.46 -14.88 11.44
CA ALA A 50 2.89 -15.03 10.05
C ALA A 50 4.26 -15.71 9.99
N VAL A 51 4.33 -16.84 9.28
CA VAL A 51 5.54 -17.68 9.15
C VAL A 51 5.87 -17.83 7.68
N MET A 52 7.15 -17.60 7.31
CA MET A 52 7.64 -17.67 5.94
C MET A 52 8.84 -18.60 5.82
N PRO A 53 8.64 -19.90 5.57
CA PRO A 53 9.70 -20.76 5.10
C PRO A 53 10.25 -20.24 3.77
N SER A 54 11.54 -19.95 3.71
CA SER A 54 12.12 -19.27 2.58
C SER A 54 13.29 -20.03 1.97
N ASN A 55 13.41 -19.92 0.65
CA ASN A 55 14.52 -20.44 -0.14
C ASN A 55 15.54 -19.35 -0.50
N SER A 56 15.31 -18.10 -0.09
CA SER A 56 16.06 -16.91 -0.48
C SER A 56 16.54 -16.08 0.72
N PHE A 57 17.33 -15.05 0.43
CA PHE A 57 17.78 -14.05 1.38
C PHE A 57 16.93 -12.78 1.26
N ASN A 58 16.83 -12.01 2.34
CA ASN A 58 16.20 -10.71 2.30
C ASN A 58 17.10 -9.64 1.63
N SER A 59 16.56 -8.42 1.47
CA SER A 59 17.29 -7.30 0.87
C SER A 59 18.57 -6.88 1.62
N LEU A 60 18.73 -7.33 2.85
CA LEU A 60 19.92 -7.05 3.68
C LEU A 60 21.01 -8.12 3.57
N GLY A 61 20.77 -9.17 2.78
CA GLY A 61 21.68 -10.30 2.63
C GLY A 61 21.60 -11.32 3.76
N GLU A 62 20.58 -11.23 4.64
CA GLU A 62 20.33 -12.18 5.71
C GLU A 62 19.28 -13.20 5.27
N PRO A 63 19.35 -14.47 5.75
CA PRO A 63 18.28 -15.43 5.50
C PRO A 63 16.94 -14.94 6.02
N TYR A 64 15.85 -15.14 5.24
CA TYR A 64 14.51 -14.86 5.72
C TYR A 64 14.07 -15.70 6.91
N CYS A 65 14.67 -16.88 7.08
CA CYS A 65 14.48 -17.71 8.26
C CYS A 65 15.81 -18.38 8.67
N LYS A 66 15.89 -18.84 9.94
CA LYS A 66 17.07 -19.56 10.44
C LYS A 66 17.14 -21.04 10.01
N PHE A 67 16.15 -21.50 9.27
CA PHE A 67 16.07 -22.87 8.84
C PHE A 67 16.60 -23.02 7.42
N PRO A 68 17.16 -24.18 7.05
CA PRO A 68 17.62 -24.41 5.69
C PRO A 68 16.47 -24.32 4.68
N PRO A 69 16.76 -24.04 3.40
CA PRO A 69 15.77 -24.10 2.33
C PRO A 69 15.05 -25.44 2.29
N PHE A 70 13.75 -25.41 2.00
CA PHE A 70 12.98 -26.64 1.88
C PHE A 70 12.89 -27.17 0.44
N TRP A 71 13.03 -26.32 -0.56
CA TRP A 71 13.00 -26.70 -1.98
C TRP A 71 14.42 -26.94 -2.49
N VAL A 72 14.88 -28.17 -2.40
CA VAL A 72 16.30 -28.54 -2.61
C VAL A 72 16.62 -29.04 -4.01
N TRP A 73 15.62 -29.54 -4.76
CA TRP A 73 15.75 -29.98 -6.14
C TRP A 73 14.37 -30.07 -6.81
N ASP A 74 14.34 -30.40 -8.11
CA ASP A 74 13.11 -30.65 -8.88
C ASP A 74 12.22 -31.65 -8.13
N GLU A 75 11.01 -31.22 -7.77
CA GLU A 75 10.01 -32.01 -7.01
C GLU A 75 10.57 -32.67 -5.72
N THR A 76 11.66 -32.13 -5.15
CA THR A 76 12.25 -32.63 -3.91
C THR A 76 12.19 -31.58 -2.81
N TYR A 77 11.44 -31.88 -1.77
CA TYR A 77 11.14 -30.95 -0.68
C TYR A 77 11.52 -31.57 0.67
N LEU A 78 12.23 -30.79 1.51
CA LEU A 78 12.57 -31.16 2.89
C LEU A 78 11.54 -30.53 3.83
N TRP A 79 10.41 -31.22 4.00
CA TRP A 79 9.30 -30.72 4.79
C TRP A 79 9.65 -30.49 6.26
N GLU A 80 10.61 -31.25 6.80
CA GLU A 80 11.14 -31.05 8.15
C GLU A 80 11.68 -29.63 8.37
N ASN A 81 12.20 -28.96 7.34
CA ASN A 81 12.68 -27.58 7.42
C ASN A 81 11.50 -26.56 7.49
N VAL A 82 10.35 -26.92 6.90
CA VAL A 82 9.11 -26.16 7.03
C VAL A 82 8.52 -26.37 8.41
N ASP A 83 8.31 -27.64 8.78
CA ASP A 83 7.64 -28.03 10.00
C ASP A 83 8.33 -27.50 11.25
N ALA A 84 9.65 -27.56 11.28
CA ALA A 84 10.45 -27.05 12.41
C ALA A 84 10.17 -25.57 12.73
N GLN A 85 9.80 -24.74 11.72
CA GLN A 85 9.47 -23.34 11.95
C GLN A 85 8.11 -23.19 12.64
N PHE A 86 7.11 -23.96 12.21
CA PHE A 86 5.79 -23.97 12.83
C PHE A 86 5.80 -24.58 14.21
N ASP A 87 6.59 -25.63 14.42
CA ASP A 87 6.79 -26.29 15.73
C ASP A 87 7.39 -25.35 16.78
N VAL A 88 8.31 -24.46 16.39
CA VAL A 88 8.86 -23.44 17.31
C VAL A 88 7.76 -22.47 17.76
N VAL A 89 6.87 -22.07 16.87
CA VAL A 89 5.75 -21.19 17.22
C VAL A 89 4.76 -21.92 18.13
N LEU A 90 4.43 -23.20 17.81
CA LEU A 90 3.53 -24.02 18.62
C LEU A 90 4.10 -24.30 20.03
N LYS A 91 5.42 -24.42 20.17
CA LYS A 91 6.07 -24.52 21.48
C LYS A 91 5.96 -23.22 22.28
N ALA A 92 6.01 -22.08 21.60
CA ALA A 92 5.84 -20.78 22.25
C ALA A 92 4.38 -20.49 22.61
N ASN A 93 3.45 -20.85 21.72
CA ASN A 93 2.00 -20.73 21.91
C ASN A 93 1.28 -21.97 21.34
N PRO A 94 0.84 -22.94 22.17
CA PRO A 94 0.12 -24.13 21.71
C PRO A 94 -1.21 -23.83 20.98
N ASN A 95 -1.80 -22.65 21.19
CA ASN A 95 -3.02 -22.19 20.52
C ASN A 95 -2.75 -21.42 19.24
N ALA A 96 -1.49 -21.34 18.78
CA ALA A 96 -1.12 -20.57 17.60
C ALA A 96 -1.92 -20.96 16.36
N ARG A 97 -2.34 -19.91 15.62
CA ARG A 97 -2.88 -19.97 14.28
C ARG A 97 -1.90 -19.29 13.32
N PHE A 98 -2.06 -19.53 12.01
CA PHE A 98 -1.03 -19.16 11.06
C PHE A 98 -1.55 -18.35 9.87
N ILE A 99 -0.77 -17.36 9.48
CA ILE A 99 -0.70 -16.84 8.11
C ILE A 99 0.50 -17.54 7.47
N CYS A 100 0.24 -18.43 6.54
CA CYS A 100 1.31 -19.14 5.83
C CYS A 100 1.82 -18.29 4.67
N MET A 101 3.03 -17.78 4.79
CA MET A 101 3.72 -17.15 3.66
C MET A 101 4.54 -18.21 2.92
N VAL A 102 4.51 -18.17 1.60
CA VAL A 102 5.33 -19.04 0.76
C VAL A 102 6.22 -18.22 -0.16
N ASP A 103 7.53 -18.42 -0.05
CA ASP A 103 8.53 -17.79 -0.91
C ASP A 103 8.66 -18.57 -2.22
N ILE A 104 8.19 -17.97 -3.31
CA ILE A 104 8.30 -18.57 -4.66
C ILE A 104 9.60 -18.15 -5.37
N ASN A 105 10.50 -17.43 -4.72
CA ASN A 105 11.77 -17.09 -5.31
C ASN A 105 12.63 -18.32 -5.55
N SER A 106 13.41 -18.27 -6.62
CA SER A 106 14.24 -19.38 -7.08
C SER A 106 15.31 -19.76 -6.04
N PRO A 107 15.37 -21.01 -5.58
CA PRO A 107 16.53 -21.49 -4.85
C PRO A 107 17.77 -21.52 -5.75
N LEU A 108 18.95 -21.53 -5.17
CA LEU A 108 20.21 -21.37 -5.88
C LEU A 108 20.42 -22.42 -7.00
N TRP A 109 19.97 -23.65 -6.80
CA TRP A 109 20.07 -24.70 -7.82
C TRP A 109 19.26 -24.35 -9.08
N LEU A 110 18.05 -23.76 -8.91
CA LEU A 110 17.19 -23.35 -10.01
C LEU A 110 17.75 -22.10 -10.69
N VAL A 111 18.27 -21.13 -9.94
CA VAL A 111 18.99 -19.97 -10.51
C VAL A 111 20.08 -20.46 -11.47
N ARG A 112 20.98 -21.34 -11.00
CA ARG A 112 22.09 -21.88 -11.82
C ARG A 112 21.62 -22.64 -13.05
N ARG A 113 20.56 -23.45 -12.92
CA ARG A 113 19.97 -24.20 -14.04
C ARG A 113 19.43 -23.27 -15.13
N LEU A 114 18.66 -22.25 -14.72
CA LEU A 114 18.01 -21.33 -15.65
C LEU A 114 18.99 -20.32 -16.24
N ASP A 115 19.96 -19.84 -15.47
CA ASP A 115 21.00 -18.93 -15.97
C ASP A 115 21.87 -19.59 -17.03
N LYS A 116 22.23 -20.85 -16.83
CA LYS A 116 22.96 -21.64 -17.86
C LYS A 116 22.17 -21.76 -19.17
N LYS A 117 20.84 -21.88 -19.09
CA LYS A 117 19.97 -22.10 -20.24
C LYS A 117 19.52 -20.81 -20.92
N TYR A 118 19.24 -19.76 -20.17
CA TYR A 118 18.58 -18.54 -20.67
C TYR A 118 19.41 -17.26 -20.50
N GLY A 119 20.52 -17.30 -19.79
CA GLY A 119 21.35 -16.15 -19.47
C GLY A 119 20.64 -15.16 -18.54
N PHE A 120 21.11 -15.03 -17.30
CA PHE A 120 20.60 -14.09 -16.29
C PHE A 120 19.06 -14.07 -16.10
N GLY A 121 18.44 -15.24 -16.21
CA GLY A 121 16.98 -15.36 -16.12
C GLY A 121 16.49 -16.05 -14.86
N GLY A 122 17.37 -16.71 -14.11
CA GLY A 122 17.00 -17.59 -12.99
C GLY A 122 16.79 -16.89 -11.66
N ASP A 123 17.38 -15.73 -11.46
CA ASP A 123 17.25 -14.97 -10.20
C ASP A 123 15.93 -14.18 -10.17
N SER A 124 14.89 -14.82 -9.64
CA SER A 124 13.58 -14.19 -9.50
C SER A 124 13.55 -13.12 -8.39
N TYR A 125 14.45 -13.20 -7.40
CA TYR A 125 14.48 -12.21 -6.31
C TYR A 125 14.85 -10.81 -6.81
N GLN A 126 15.82 -10.71 -7.72
CA GLN A 126 16.20 -9.41 -8.31
C GLN A 126 15.39 -9.09 -9.58
N HIS A 127 15.00 -10.13 -10.34
CA HIS A 127 14.48 -10.01 -11.69
C HIS A 127 13.24 -10.90 -11.92
N ILE A 128 12.21 -10.77 -11.07
CA ILE A 128 11.01 -11.59 -11.20
C ILE A 128 10.36 -11.47 -12.58
N SER A 129 10.46 -10.31 -13.23
CA SER A 129 9.96 -10.11 -14.59
C SER A 129 10.69 -10.97 -15.63
N ASN A 130 11.94 -11.39 -15.38
CA ASN A 130 12.63 -12.35 -16.22
C ASN A 130 12.12 -13.77 -15.97
N ALA A 131 12.02 -14.15 -14.71
CA ALA A 131 11.55 -15.47 -14.28
C ALA A 131 10.13 -15.76 -14.78
N LEU A 132 9.21 -14.80 -14.66
CA LEU A 132 7.83 -14.90 -15.17
C LEU A 132 7.74 -15.13 -16.69
N CYS A 133 8.75 -14.74 -17.44
CA CYS A 133 8.82 -15.02 -18.87
C CYS A 133 9.32 -16.43 -19.21
N ILE A 134 9.84 -17.21 -18.24
CA ILE A 134 10.44 -18.53 -18.46
C ILE A 134 9.42 -19.62 -18.12
N PRO A 135 8.87 -20.36 -19.11
CA PRO A 135 7.87 -21.39 -18.84
C PRO A 135 8.35 -22.47 -17.85
N GLU A 136 9.62 -22.88 -17.95
CA GLU A 136 10.21 -23.88 -17.05
C GLU A 136 10.21 -23.38 -15.58
N TRP A 137 10.53 -22.12 -15.34
CA TRP A 137 10.45 -21.52 -14.00
C TRP A 137 9.03 -21.55 -13.45
N LYS A 138 8.06 -21.12 -14.26
CA LYS A 138 6.65 -21.11 -13.88
C LYS A 138 6.17 -22.51 -13.49
N THR A 139 6.40 -23.50 -14.36
CA THR A 139 5.98 -24.89 -14.11
C THR A 139 6.58 -25.46 -12.83
N LEU A 140 7.88 -25.27 -12.60
CA LEU A 140 8.55 -25.78 -11.40
C LEU A 140 8.08 -25.08 -10.14
N THR A 141 7.89 -23.76 -10.21
CA THR A 141 7.42 -22.94 -9.08
C THR A 141 5.97 -23.27 -8.74
N GLU A 142 5.09 -23.46 -9.72
CA GLU A 142 3.71 -23.91 -9.51
C GLU A 142 3.65 -25.28 -8.83
N LYS A 143 4.47 -26.24 -9.26
CA LYS A 143 4.57 -27.55 -8.63
C LYS A 143 4.97 -27.44 -7.17
N MET A 144 6.01 -26.64 -6.89
CA MET A 144 6.47 -26.40 -5.53
C MET A 144 5.37 -25.74 -4.68
N LEU A 145 4.73 -24.69 -5.20
CA LEU A 145 3.66 -23.97 -4.50
C LEU A 145 2.49 -24.91 -4.15
N ARG A 146 2.04 -25.73 -5.09
CA ARG A 146 0.99 -26.73 -4.86
C ARG A 146 1.39 -27.74 -3.80
N ALA A 147 2.61 -28.29 -3.90
CA ALA A 147 3.12 -29.26 -2.93
C ALA A 147 3.19 -28.65 -1.52
N TYR A 148 3.65 -27.41 -1.42
CA TYR A 148 3.69 -26.66 -0.14
C TYR A 148 2.29 -26.49 0.45
N VAL A 149 1.32 -25.99 -0.33
CA VAL A 149 -0.04 -25.75 0.18
C VAL A 149 -0.69 -27.06 0.60
N LEU A 150 -0.54 -28.15 -0.15
CA LEU A 150 -1.09 -29.46 0.21
C LEU A 150 -0.47 -30.00 1.50
N HIS A 151 0.86 -29.90 1.67
CA HIS A 151 1.53 -30.29 2.92
C HIS A 151 1.00 -29.48 4.12
N MET A 152 0.85 -28.15 3.93
CA MET A 152 0.35 -27.28 5.00
C MET A 152 -1.10 -27.54 5.36
N GLU A 153 -1.97 -27.80 4.37
CA GLU A 153 -3.38 -28.15 4.63
C GLU A 153 -3.51 -29.49 5.33
N GLU A 154 -2.70 -30.50 4.94
CA GLU A 154 -2.72 -31.82 5.58
C GLU A 154 -2.29 -31.72 7.06
N LYS A 155 -1.22 -30.97 7.35
CA LYS A 155 -0.62 -30.98 8.68
C LYS A 155 -1.19 -29.92 9.63
N TYR A 156 -1.51 -28.73 9.12
CA TYR A 156 -1.87 -27.56 9.92
C TYR A 156 -3.20 -26.93 9.50
N GLY A 157 -3.97 -27.54 8.60
CA GLY A 157 -5.13 -26.94 7.95
C GLY A 157 -6.10 -26.22 8.87
N ASP A 158 -6.44 -26.81 10.02
CA ASP A 158 -7.37 -26.22 11.00
C ASP A 158 -6.81 -24.97 11.69
N ARG A 159 -5.49 -24.75 11.64
CA ARG A 159 -4.81 -23.61 12.25
C ARG A 159 -4.49 -22.49 11.25
N ILE A 160 -4.61 -22.77 9.95
CA ILE A 160 -4.28 -21.80 8.90
C ILE A 160 -5.48 -20.88 8.64
N VAL A 161 -5.25 -19.58 8.77
CA VAL A 161 -6.24 -18.53 8.50
C VAL A 161 -6.14 -18.04 7.06
N SER A 162 -4.91 -17.85 6.56
CA SER A 162 -4.66 -17.33 5.23
C SER A 162 -3.30 -17.74 4.66
N TYR A 163 -3.18 -17.58 3.34
CA TYR A 163 -1.93 -17.72 2.61
C TYR A 163 -1.48 -16.38 2.01
N ILE A 164 -0.18 -16.13 2.03
CA ILE A 164 0.46 -15.04 1.29
C ILE A 164 1.49 -15.65 0.35
N VAL A 165 1.30 -15.45 -0.96
CA VAL A 165 2.32 -15.81 -1.94
C VAL A 165 3.29 -14.65 -2.09
N ALA A 166 4.56 -14.93 -1.83
CA ALA A 166 5.64 -13.95 -1.76
C ALA A 166 6.68 -14.20 -2.85
N GLY A 167 6.98 -13.22 -3.66
CA GLY A 167 7.94 -13.35 -4.77
C GLY A 167 8.59 -12.01 -5.13
N GLY A 168 9.63 -12.05 -5.93
CA GLY A 168 10.33 -10.83 -6.35
C GLY A 168 11.19 -10.20 -5.27
N GLY A 169 11.55 -8.95 -5.46
CA GLY A 169 12.38 -8.18 -4.55
C GLY A 169 11.74 -8.07 -3.17
N THR A 170 12.51 -8.31 -2.13
CA THR A 170 12.05 -8.41 -0.73
C THR A 170 10.82 -9.28 -0.51
N SER A 171 10.50 -10.19 -1.46
CA SER A 171 9.29 -11.03 -1.49
C SER A 171 7.97 -10.22 -1.62
N GLU A 172 8.04 -9.03 -2.24
CA GLU A 172 6.96 -8.06 -2.33
C GLU A 172 6.51 -7.79 -3.78
N TRP A 173 6.74 -8.73 -4.68
CA TRP A 173 6.30 -8.68 -6.07
C TRP A 173 6.80 -7.47 -6.86
N TYR A 174 8.11 -7.20 -6.83
CA TYR A 174 8.70 -6.16 -7.66
C TYR A 174 10.10 -6.51 -8.18
N CYS A 175 10.52 -5.78 -9.21
CA CYS A 175 11.89 -5.76 -9.71
C CYS A 175 12.57 -4.44 -9.39
N ASN A 176 13.83 -4.49 -8.97
CA ASN A 176 14.66 -3.29 -8.75
C ASN A 176 15.06 -2.57 -10.06
N SER A 177 14.92 -3.25 -11.18
CA SER A 177 15.26 -2.72 -12.51
C SER A 177 14.41 -3.39 -13.59
N GLN A 178 14.49 -2.87 -14.82
CA GLN A 178 13.87 -3.53 -15.98
C GLN A 178 14.36 -4.97 -16.22
N GLY A 179 15.47 -5.39 -15.59
CA GLY A 179 16.10 -6.68 -15.79
C GLY A 179 16.77 -6.82 -17.17
N TYR A 180 17.28 -8.01 -17.44
CA TYR A 180 17.94 -8.33 -18.71
C TYR A 180 16.90 -8.73 -19.76
N ALA A 181 17.16 -8.35 -21.01
CA ALA A 181 16.34 -8.75 -22.15
C ALA A 181 16.77 -10.13 -22.71
N ASN A 182 16.65 -11.19 -21.90
CA ASN A 182 16.88 -12.55 -22.36
C ASN A 182 15.85 -12.96 -23.44
N VAL A 183 16.07 -14.08 -24.12
CA VAL A 183 15.21 -14.53 -25.22
C VAL A 183 13.75 -14.73 -24.78
N PRO A 184 13.44 -15.41 -23.65
CA PRO A 184 12.07 -15.53 -23.17
C PRO A 184 11.37 -14.19 -22.95
N LYS A 185 12.05 -13.22 -22.32
CA LYS A 185 11.49 -11.89 -22.03
C LYS A 185 11.24 -11.08 -23.30
N ARG A 186 12.19 -11.10 -24.23
CA ARG A 186 12.03 -10.46 -25.55
C ARG A 186 10.85 -11.05 -26.32
N ASN A 187 10.69 -12.36 -26.29
CA ASN A 187 9.56 -13.02 -26.92
C ASN A 187 8.23 -12.67 -26.22
N ALA A 188 8.21 -12.55 -24.89
CA ALA A 188 7.05 -12.11 -24.13
C ALA A 188 6.68 -10.67 -24.50
N TRP A 189 7.66 -9.76 -24.58
CA TRP A 189 7.48 -8.39 -25.04
C TRP A 189 6.85 -8.32 -26.45
N TYR A 190 7.36 -9.08 -27.41
CA TYR A 190 6.80 -9.10 -28.77
C TYR A 190 5.38 -9.65 -28.81
N ARG A 191 5.06 -10.68 -28.02
CA ARG A 191 3.67 -11.18 -27.90
C ARG A 191 2.77 -10.12 -27.31
N TRP A 192 3.23 -9.40 -26.27
CA TRP A 192 2.47 -8.34 -25.64
C TRP A 192 2.22 -7.17 -26.60
N LEU A 193 3.22 -6.73 -27.36
CA LEU A 193 3.06 -5.71 -28.40
C LEU A 193 2.01 -6.12 -29.43
N ASN A 194 2.09 -7.34 -29.94
CA ASN A 194 1.14 -7.87 -30.92
C ASN A 194 -0.29 -7.91 -30.36
N LYS A 195 -0.46 -8.40 -29.12
CA LYS A 195 -1.76 -8.44 -28.42
C LYS A 195 -2.39 -7.04 -28.30
N ASN A 196 -1.57 -6.01 -28.11
CA ASN A 196 -2.02 -4.64 -27.96
C ASN A 196 -2.06 -3.83 -29.27
N GLY A 197 -1.85 -4.46 -30.43
CA GLY A 197 -1.86 -3.81 -31.73
C GLY A 197 -0.75 -2.77 -31.91
N LEU A 198 0.35 -2.94 -31.20
CA LEU A 198 1.50 -2.01 -31.20
C LEU A 198 2.56 -2.48 -32.20
N PRO A 199 3.37 -1.55 -32.77
CA PRO A 199 4.50 -1.91 -33.62
C PRO A 199 5.49 -2.80 -32.87
N LYS A 200 6.21 -3.63 -33.62
CA LYS A 200 7.29 -4.44 -33.06
C LYS A 200 8.50 -3.56 -32.73
N TRP A 201 8.57 -3.08 -31.50
CA TRP A 201 9.73 -2.38 -30.96
C TRP A 201 10.70 -3.33 -30.29
N GLU A 202 11.98 -3.03 -30.39
CA GLU A 202 13.00 -3.70 -29.57
C GLU A 202 12.80 -3.35 -28.10
N VAL A 203 13.29 -4.22 -27.21
CA VAL A 203 13.29 -3.91 -25.77
C VAL A 203 14.14 -2.66 -25.55
N PRO A 204 13.60 -1.60 -24.93
CA PRO A 204 14.35 -0.38 -24.70
C PRO A 204 15.61 -0.62 -23.88
N SER A 205 16.73 -0.07 -24.33
CA SER A 205 17.97 -0.11 -23.56
C SER A 205 17.86 0.72 -22.28
N ARG A 206 18.68 0.38 -21.28
CA ARG A 206 18.74 1.18 -20.03
C ARG A 206 19.03 2.66 -20.31
N GLY A 207 19.95 2.94 -21.24
CA GLY A 207 20.26 4.33 -21.62
C GLY A 207 19.05 5.10 -22.13
N ARG A 208 18.17 4.45 -22.93
CA ARG A 208 16.92 5.06 -23.38
C ARG A 208 15.94 5.27 -22.24
N MET A 209 15.77 4.28 -21.35
CA MET A 209 14.92 4.41 -20.15
C MET A 209 15.41 5.49 -19.18
N ASP A 210 16.70 5.81 -19.19
CA ASP A 210 17.29 6.84 -18.33
C ASP A 210 17.34 8.24 -18.97
N SER A 211 16.92 8.37 -20.25
CA SER A 211 17.04 9.61 -21.04
C SER A 211 15.70 10.07 -21.63
N PRO A 212 14.71 10.46 -20.80
CA PRO A 212 13.45 11.02 -21.29
C PRO A 212 13.68 12.38 -21.99
N ALA A 213 12.97 12.58 -23.11
CA ALA A 213 13.20 13.72 -24.02
C ALA A 213 12.64 15.04 -23.49
N ILE A 214 11.60 14.99 -22.61
CA ILE A 214 10.93 16.20 -22.12
C ILE A 214 11.39 16.48 -20.69
N ASP A 215 12.05 17.62 -20.50
CA ASP A 215 12.57 18.12 -19.21
C ASP A 215 13.40 17.11 -18.40
N GLY A 216 13.99 16.11 -19.07
CA GLY A 216 14.75 15.05 -18.41
C GLY A 216 13.93 14.15 -17.50
N ASN A 217 12.59 14.26 -17.51
CA ASN A 217 11.69 13.50 -16.64
C ASN A 217 10.57 12.77 -17.38
N TYR A 218 10.12 13.24 -18.55
CA TYR A 218 8.98 12.66 -19.25
C TYR A 218 9.36 12.09 -20.61
N PHE A 219 8.90 10.88 -20.92
CA PHE A 219 9.02 10.28 -22.24
C PHE A 219 8.05 10.97 -23.22
N ASP A 220 8.56 11.32 -24.40
CA ASP A 220 7.73 11.86 -25.47
C ASP A 220 6.89 10.75 -26.11
N PRO A 221 5.54 10.82 -26.09
CA PRO A 221 4.67 9.79 -26.66
C PRO A 221 4.92 9.53 -28.16
N LYS A 222 5.47 10.50 -28.90
CA LYS A 222 5.76 10.38 -30.34
C LYS A 222 7.06 9.61 -30.60
N THR A 223 8.11 9.86 -29.83
CA THR A 223 9.47 9.34 -30.10
C THR A 223 9.95 8.31 -29.08
N GLN A 224 9.32 8.24 -27.90
CA GLN A 224 9.69 7.38 -26.78
C GLN A 224 8.51 6.57 -26.22
N ARG A 225 7.53 6.28 -27.07
CA ARG A 225 6.37 5.47 -26.64
C ARG A 225 6.79 4.05 -26.23
N ALA A 226 7.79 3.48 -26.90
CA ALA A 226 8.26 2.14 -26.57
C ALA A 226 8.75 2.03 -25.11
N GLU A 227 9.35 3.08 -24.55
CA GLU A 227 9.85 3.15 -23.19
C GLU A 227 8.68 3.13 -22.17
N ALA A 228 7.65 3.90 -22.41
CA ALA A 228 6.46 3.93 -21.56
C ALA A 228 5.69 2.60 -21.63
N GLU A 229 5.47 2.08 -22.83
CA GLU A 229 4.78 0.79 -23.03
C GLU A 229 5.59 -0.39 -22.46
N TYR A 230 6.93 -0.29 -22.44
CA TYR A 230 7.75 -1.31 -21.79
C TYR A 230 7.60 -1.29 -20.26
N SER A 231 7.49 -0.11 -19.66
CA SER A 231 7.15 0.02 -18.23
C SER A 231 5.79 -0.61 -17.95
N ARG A 232 4.77 -0.33 -18.76
CA ARG A 232 3.43 -0.96 -18.67
C ARG A 232 3.50 -2.48 -18.80
N PHE A 233 4.25 -2.99 -19.78
CA PHE A 233 4.45 -4.42 -19.97
C PHE A 233 5.01 -5.10 -18.70
N LEU A 234 5.98 -4.48 -18.05
CA LEU A 234 6.57 -5.02 -16.82
C LEU A 234 5.58 -5.04 -15.65
N GLU A 235 4.78 -3.99 -15.50
CA GLU A 235 3.73 -3.92 -14.47
C GLU A 235 2.66 -4.98 -14.69
N GLU A 236 2.13 -5.10 -15.91
CA GLU A 236 1.14 -6.10 -16.26
C GLU A 236 1.68 -7.53 -16.10
N LEU A 237 2.91 -7.79 -16.51
CA LEU A 237 3.56 -9.09 -16.37
C LEU A 237 3.64 -9.53 -14.90
N ILE A 238 3.99 -8.61 -14.00
CA ILE A 238 4.09 -8.90 -12.56
C ILE A 238 2.71 -9.09 -11.96
N SER A 239 1.74 -8.23 -12.29
CA SER A 239 0.36 -8.37 -11.82
C SER A 239 -0.31 -9.65 -12.31
N ASP A 240 -0.06 -10.05 -13.56
CA ASP A 240 -0.52 -11.34 -14.12
C ASP A 240 0.12 -12.51 -13.36
N GLY A 241 1.39 -12.39 -12.98
CA GLY A 241 2.07 -13.37 -12.13
C GLY A 241 1.46 -13.48 -10.73
N VAL A 242 1.09 -12.35 -10.11
CA VAL A 242 0.36 -12.35 -8.84
C VAL A 242 -0.95 -13.13 -8.99
N ASP A 243 -1.78 -12.79 -9.98
CA ASP A 243 -3.06 -13.47 -10.22
C ASP A 243 -2.89 -14.98 -10.44
N GLU A 244 -1.93 -15.38 -11.28
CA GLU A 244 -1.64 -16.76 -11.61
C GLU A 244 -1.25 -17.59 -10.38
N PHE A 245 -0.25 -17.15 -9.60
CA PHE A 245 0.23 -17.92 -8.46
C PHE A 245 -0.75 -17.92 -7.27
N LEU A 246 -1.43 -16.82 -7.01
CA LEU A 246 -2.49 -16.80 -6.01
C LEU A 246 -3.68 -17.66 -6.44
N GLY A 247 -3.98 -17.69 -7.73
CA GLY A 247 -4.99 -18.57 -8.32
C GLY A 247 -4.69 -20.05 -8.11
N GLU A 248 -3.41 -20.46 -8.15
CA GLU A 248 -3.01 -21.84 -7.83
C GLU A 248 -3.33 -22.21 -6.36
N VAL A 249 -3.09 -21.29 -5.42
CA VAL A 249 -3.48 -21.50 -4.01
C VAL A 249 -4.99 -21.59 -3.88
N LYS A 250 -5.74 -20.66 -4.50
CA LYS A 250 -7.21 -20.65 -4.48
C LYS A 250 -7.84 -21.95 -5.01
N LYS A 251 -7.24 -22.59 -6.01
CA LYS A 251 -7.71 -23.89 -6.52
C LYS A 251 -7.69 -24.99 -5.45
N ILE A 252 -6.79 -24.89 -4.48
CA ILE A 252 -6.66 -25.87 -3.39
C ILE A 252 -7.55 -25.52 -2.21
N VAL A 253 -7.48 -24.25 -1.73
CA VAL A 253 -8.14 -23.85 -0.50
C VAL A 253 -9.57 -23.32 -0.70
N GLY A 254 -9.94 -22.96 -1.93
CA GLY A 254 -11.25 -22.35 -2.26
C GLY A 254 -11.49 -21.06 -1.48
N ASP A 255 -12.76 -20.84 -1.10
CA ASP A 255 -13.16 -19.68 -0.29
C ASP A 255 -13.07 -19.94 1.22
N LYS A 256 -12.57 -21.10 1.62
CA LYS A 256 -12.40 -21.44 3.04
C LYS A 256 -11.29 -20.63 3.70
N LYS A 257 -10.30 -20.18 2.93
CA LYS A 257 -9.15 -19.40 3.40
C LYS A 257 -8.88 -18.22 2.48
N GLN A 258 -8.42 -17.14 3.09
CA GLN A 258 -8.01 -15.97 2.33
C GLN A 258 -6.65 -16.18 1.68
N VAL A 259 -6.49 -15.61 0.48
CA VAL A 259 -5.22 -15.61 -0.24
C VAL A 259 -4.85 -14.18 -0.58
N GLY A 260 -3.65 -13.76 -0.24
CA GLY A 260 -3.20 -12.40 -0.44
C GLY A 260 -1.77 -12.26 -0.91
N ALA A 261 -1.41 -11.03 -1.21
CA ALA A 261 -0.07 -10.67 -1.64
C ALA A 261 0.47 -9.47 -0.85
N PHE A 262 1.75 -9.50 -0.58
CA PHE A 262 2.48 -8.36 -0.04
C PHE A 262 2.92 -7.49 -1.21
N CYS A 263 2.02 -6.61 -1.65
CA CYS A 263 2.21 -5.70 -2.78
C CYS A 263 1.45 -4.40 -2.54
N GLY A 264 1.79 -3.35 -3.25
CA GLY A 264 1.07 -2.08 -3.16
C GLY A 264 1.87 -0.90 -2.61
N PHE A 265 3.17 -1.05 -2.46
CA PHE A 265 4.04 0.07 -2.08
C PHE A 265 4.39 0.89 -3.33
N ILE A 266 3.52 1.83 -3.69
CA ILE A 266 3.55 2.55 -4.97
C ILE A 266 4.71 3.53 -5.15
N PRO A 267 5.22 4.27 -4.15
CA PRO A 267 6.09 5.40 -4.46
C PRO A 267 7.53 5.06 -4.83
N LEU A 268 7.93 3.81 -4.79
CA LEU A 268 9.29 3.43 -5.20
C LEU A 268 9.32 3.22 -6.72
N ARG A 269 10.38 3.70 -7.38
CA ARG A 269 10.64 3.42 -8.80
C ARG A 269 11.06 1.95 -8.98
N LEU A 270 10.09 1.09 -8.73
CA LEU A 270 10.23 -0.34 -8.80
C LEU A 270 9.14 -0.86 -9.73
N TYR A 271 9.50 -1.72 -10.65
CA TYR A 271 8.54 -2.36 -11.54
C TYR A 271 7.69 -3.36 -10.76
N GLY A 272 6.38 -3.30 -10.92
CA GLY A 272 5.39 -4.03 -10.12
C GLY A 272 4.78 -3.21 -8.98
N LYS A 273 5.11 -1.92 -8.87
CA LYS A 273 4.63 -1.02 -7.81
C LYS A 273 3.93 0.25 -8.31
N LEU A 274 3.97 0.51 -9.62
CA LEU A 274 3.38 1.72 -10.21
C LEU A 274 1.89 1.54 -10.50
N ASP A 275 1.47 0.33 -10.85
CA ASP A 275 0.09 0.01 -11.19
C ASP A 275 -0.36 -1.30 -10.52
N ASN A 276 -1.28 -1.18 -9.59
CA ASN A 276 -1.92 -2.32 -8.93
C ASN A 276 -3.38 -2.55 -9.37
N SER A 277 -3.88 -1.84 -10.39
CA SER A 277 -5.27 -1.94 -10.85
C SER A 277 -5.66 -3.39 -11.17
N ARG A 278 -4.81 -4.12 -11.90
CA ARG A 278 -5.03 -5.52 -12.26
C ARG A 278 -5.03 -6.44 -11.01
N THR A 279 -4.13 -6.20 -10.07
CA THR A 279 -4.07 -6.95 -8.81
C THR A 279 -5.32 -6.70 -7.96
N PHE A 280 -5.81 -5.46 -7.88
CA PHE A 280 -7.04 -5.14 -7.14
C PHE A 280 -8.27 -5.73 -7.83
N ALA A 281 -8.31 -5.79 -9.15
CA ALA A 281 -9.40 -6.40 -9.91
C ALA A 281 -9.37 -7.95 -9.92
N SER A 282 -8.26 -8.59 -9.52
CA SER A 282 -8.10 -10.04 -9.54
C SER A 282 -9.08 -10.75 -8.59
N LYS A 283 -9.66 -11.85 -9.06
CA LYS A 283 -10.50 -12.73 -8.24
C LYS A 283 -9.69 -13.69 -7.37
N SER A 284 -8.42 -13.87 -7.68
CA SER A 284 -7.50 -14.73 -6.90
C SER A 284 -6.99 -14.03 -5.64
N VAL A 285 -7.13 -12.71 -5.53
CA VAL A 285 -6.63 -11.88 -4.44
C VAL A 285 -7.78 -11.50 -3.51
N ASP A 286 -7.68 -11.84 -2.23
CA ASP A 286 -8.65 -11.41 -1.20
C ASP A 286 -8.16 -10.17 -0.46
N PHE A 287 -6.85 -10.05 -0.26
CA PHE A 287 -6.24 -8.93 0.45
C PHE A 287 -4.85 -8.60 -0.09
N VAL A 288 -4.47 -7.35 0.09
CA VAL A 288 -3.15 -6.83 -0.23
C VAL A 288 -2.61 -5.98 0.90
N GLY A 289 -1.31 -5.82 0.98
CA GLY A 289 -0.71 -5.00 2.02
C GLY A 289 0.72 -4.60 1.73
N SER A 290 1.22 -3.70 2.56
CA SER A 290 2.60 -3.24 2.52
C SER A 290 3.01 -2.59 3.85
N PRO A 291 4.31 -2.30 4.06
CA PRO A 291 4.72 -1.40 5.12
C PRO A 291 4.12 -0.01 4.92
N GLY A 292 4.02 0.77 5.99
CA GLY A 292 3.73 2.19 5.93
C GLY A 292 4.82 2.96 5.19
N GLY A 293 4.49 4.14 4.68
CA GLY A 293 5.42 4.98 3.92
C GLY A 293 6.70 5.31 4.69
N TYR A 294 7.84 4.81 4.22
CA TYR A 294 9.12 5.01 4.93
C TYR A 294 9.52 6.47 5.10
N PHE A 295 9.13 7.35 4.16
CA PHE A 295 9.44 8.77 4.19
C PHE A 295 8.54 9.58 5.15
N ASN A 296 7.49 8.95 5.71
CA ASN A 296 6.51 9.58 6.58
C ASN A 296 6.58 9.10 8.03
N ARG A 297 7.61 8.35 8.43
CA ARG A 297 7.69 7.69 9.73
C ARG A 297 8.14 8.58 10.88
N ASP A 298 8.81 9.70 10.59
CA ASP A 298 9.33 10.61 11.62
C ASP A 298 8.24 11.16 12.52
N ILE A 299 8.63 11.52 13.73
CA ILE A 299 7.76 12.21 14.70
C ILE A 299 7.25 13.52 14.09
N GLY A 300 5.95 13.76 14.20
CA GLY A 300 5.27 14.92 13.61
C GLY A 300 4.85 14.72 12.15
N LEU A 301 5.15 13.56 11.55
CA LEU A 301 4.66 13.19 10.23
C LEU A 301 3.52 12.17 10.32
N GLY A 302 2.75 12.07 9.25
CA GLY A 302 1.52 11.31 9.26
C GLY A 302 1.69 9.78 9.20
N GLY A 303 2.90 9.22 9.06
CA GLY A 303 3.01 7.78 8.81
C GLY A 303 2.21 7.41 7.56
N GLY A 304 1.33 6.45 7.70
CA GLY A 304 0.27 6.25 6.74
C GLY A 304 0.57 5.27 5.63
N ILE A 305 -0.42 5.09 4.75
CA ILE A 305 -0.43 4.13 3.66
C ILE A 305 -0.03 4.85 2.37
N SER A 306 0.97 4.33 1.68
CA SER A 306 1.46 4.91 0.41
C SER A 306 0.75 4.37 -0.82
N SER A 307 -0.22 3.50 -0.66
CA SER A 307 -1.00 2.86 -1.75
C SER A 307 -2.39 3.47 -1.87
N PRO A 308 -3.07 3.34 -3.03
CA PRO A 308 -4.43 3.84 -3.23
C PRO A 308 -5.44 3.01 -2.44
N ARG A 309 -5.45 3.23 -1.14
CA ARG A 309 -6.20 2.44 -0.16
C ARG A 309 -7.71 2.39 -0.45
N LYS A 310 -8.28 3.51 -0.94
CA LYS A 310 -9.70 3.57 -1.26
C LYS A 310 -10.03 2.72 -2.50
N SER A 311 -9.12 2.61 -3.46
CA SER A 311 -9.29 1.68 -4.59
C SER A 311 -9.34 0.23 -4.14
N VAL A 312 -8.55 -0.17 -3.15
CA VAL A 312 -8.62 -1.52 -2.57
C VAL A 312 -10.04 -1.82 -2.05
N ASP A 313 -10.67 -0.87 -1.35
CA ASP A 313 -12.06 -1.01 -0.86
C ASP A 313 -13.08 -1.10 -2.00
N LEU A 314 -12.94 -0.26 -3.03
CA LEU A 314 -13.84 -0.25 -4.19
C LEU A 314 -13.83 -1.58 -4.94
N HIS A 315 -12.72 -2.30 -4.93
CA HIS A 315 -12.58 -3.63 -5.51
C HIS A 315 -12.95 -4.77 -4.52
N GLY A 316 -13.52 -4.45 -3.36
CA GLY A 316 -13.97 -5.44 -2.38
C GLY A 316 -12.84 -6.23 -1.71
N LYS A 317 -11.61 -5.70 -1.74
CA LYS A 317 -10.45 -6.29 -1.06
C LYS A 317 -10.27 -5.65 0.32
N HIS A 318 -9.50 -6.30 1.20
CA HIS A 318 -9.07 -5.62 2.39
C HIS A 318 -7.56 -5.36 2.38
N TRP A 319 -7.17 -4.33 3.13
CA TRP A 319 -5.79 -3.92 3.30
C TRP A 319 -5.21 -4.53 4.57
N PHE A 320 -3.96 -4.99 4.52
CA PHE A 320 -3.21 -5.19 5.74
C PHE A 320 -2.01 -4.24 5.81
N GLN A 321 -1.75 -3.74 7.01
CA GLN A 321 -0.67 -2.81 7.29
C GLN A 321 0.44 -3.54 8.03
N GLU A 322 1.67 -3.45 7.52
CA GLU A 322 2.84 -3.89 8.27
C GLU A 322 3.31 -2.78 9.20
N ILE A 323 3.43 -3.11 10.49
CA ILE A 323 3.99 -2.22 11.51
C ILE A 323 5.39 -2.74 11.86
N ASP A 324 6.39 -2.22 11.14
CA ASP A 324 7.81 -2.54 11.26
C ASP A 324 8.62 -1.33 11.77
N HIS A 325 7.95 -0.43 12.50
CA HIS A 325 8.56 0.80 13.02
C HIS A 325 9.58 0.48 14.10
N ARG A 326 10.80 0.93 13.90
CA ARG A 326 11.91 0.68 14.82
C ARG A 326 11.70 1.46 16.12
N THR A 327 11.50 0.73 17.20
CA THR A 327 11.38 1.27 18.56
C THR A 327 12.75 1.60 19.15
N HIS A 328 12.80 2.22 20.31
CA HIS A 328 14.04 2.57 21.00
C HIS A 328 14.85 1.34 21.50
N THR A 329 14.22 0.17 21.52
CA THR A 329 14.86 -1.10 21.91
C THR A 329 15.33 -1.93 20.73
N TYR A 330 15.02 -1.49 19.50
CA TYR A 330 15.49 -2.17 18.30
C TYR A 330 17.00 -2.03 18.16
N ASN A 331 17.70 -3.14 18.17
CA ASN A 331 19.16 -3.22 18.04
C ASN A 331 19.60 -4.03 16.82
N GLY A 332 18.68 -4.24 15.89
CA GLY A 332 19.00 -4.91 14.62
C GLY A 332 20.05 -4.15 13.83
N LYS A 333 20.86 -4.90 13.07
CA LYS A 333 21.84 -4.29 12.16
C LYS A 333 21.12 -3.40 11.15
N LEU A 334 21.50 -2.13 11.12
CA LEU A 334 21.08 -1.23 10.05
C LEU A 334 21.78 -1.67 8.77
N SER A 335 21.03 -1.87 7.70
CA SER A 335 21.64 -2.08 6.40
C SER A 335 22.41 -0.83 5.98
N PRO A 336 23.67 -0.95 5.57
CA PRO A 336 24.40 0.18 4.98
C PRO A 336 23.78 0.63 3.66
N TYR A 337 22.87 -0.15 3.08
CA TYR A 337 22.19 0.14 1.83
C TYR A 337 20.85 0.86 2.03
N VAL A 338 20.34 1.01 3.25
CA VAL A 338 19.12 1.78 3.52
C VAL A 338 19.43 3.27 3.45
N GLN A 339 19.13 3.89 2.32
CA GLN A 339 19.30 5.33 2.09
C GLN A 339 18.17 6.18 2.67
N ILE A 340 17.21 5.57 3.35
CA ILE A 340 16.09 6.26 3.98
C ILE A 340 16.53 6.69 5.37
N GLY A 341 16.59 8.00 5.59
CA GLY A 341 17.00 8.58 6.86
C GLY A 341 15.88 8.60 7.93
N GLY A 342 16.10 9.40 8.96
CA GLY A 342 15.12 9.62 10.01
C GLY A 342 14.91 8.41 10.91
N ILE A 343 13.73 8.32 11.49
CA ILE A 343 13.35 7.26 12.45
C ILE A 343 13.38 5.86 11.83
N HIS A 344 13.20 5.75 10.52
CA HIS A 344 13.33 4.47 9.84
C HIS A 344 14.77 3.94 9.91
N ALA A 345 15.77 4.82 9.86
CA ALA A 345 17.17 4.43 9.98
C ALA A 345 17.61 4.26 11.44
N SER A 346 17.30 5.24 12.31
CA SER A 346 17.81 5.31 13.67
C SER A 346 16.93 4.63 14.73
N GLY A 347 15.66 4.40 14.45
CA GLY A 347 14.65 4.04 15.44
C GLY A 347 14.20 5.23 16.29
N ALA A 348 13.20 5.00 17.13
CA ALA A 348 12.78 5.95 18.16
C ALA A 348 13.89 6.10 19.22
N LYS A 349 14.02 7.26 19.82
CA LYS A 349 15.09 7.57 20.79
C LYS A 349 14.77 7.05 22.20
N ASN A 350 13.50 6.95 22.53
CA ASN A 350 13.03 6.60 23.86
C ASN A 350 11.61 6.01 23.81
N GLN A 351 11.08 5.63 24.98
CA GLN A 351 9.75 5.04 25.12
C GLN A 351 8.63 6.01 24.68
N ALA A 352 8.77 7.31 24.93
CA ALA A 352 7.75 8.30 24.54
C ALA A 352 7.60 8.39 23.01
N GLU A 353 8.74 8.46 22.27
CA GLU A 353 8.72 8.41 20.80
C GLU A 353 8.17 7.09 20.29
N THR A 354 8.57 5.95 20.90
CA THR A 354 8.02 4.63 20.57
C THR A 354 6.50 4.62 20.72
N ASN A 355 5.98 5.10 21.84
CA ASN A 355 4.54 5.13 22.11
C ASN A 355 3.79 6.03 21.11
N ALA A 356 4.32 7.21 20.82
CA ALA A 356 3.71 8.15 19.89
C ALA A 356 3.59 7.56 18.48
N ILE A 357 4.65 6.90 17.99
CA ILE A 357 4.64 6.27 16.66
C ILE A 357 3.68 5.07 16.63
N LEU A 358 3.78 4.16 17.58
CA LEU A 358 2.94 2.96 17.59
C LEU A 358 1.46 3.31 17.77
N LYS A 359 1.12 4.24 18.66
CA LYS A 359 -0.26 4.78 18.77
C LYS A 359 -0.75 5.33 17.43
N ARG A 360 0.09 6.06 16.67
CA ARG A 360 -0.26 6.61 15.36
C ARG A 360 -0.65 5.50 14.38
N GLU A 361 0.19 4.49 14.23
CA GLU A 361 -0.04 3.39 13.28
C GLU A 361 -1.22 2.50 13.68
N PHE A 362 -1.35 2.16 14.97
CA PHE A 362 -2.50 1.39 15.46
C PHE A 362 -3.82 2.17 15.36
N SER A 363 -3.80 3.48 15.64
CA SER A 363 -4.97 4.34 15.46
C SER A 363 -5.42 4.41 14.01
N LEU A 364 -4.46 4.55 13.07
CA LEU A 364 -4.75 4.51 11.64
C LEU A 364 -5.38 3.17 11.24
N ALA A 365 -4.82 2.05 11.70
CA ALA A 365 -5.35 0.72 11.40
C ALA A 365 -6.77 0.53 11.95
N ALA A 366 -7.07 1.01 13.14
CA ALA A 366 -8.41 0.95 13.74
C ALA A 366 -9.42 1.84 13.00
N ILE A 367 -9.02 3.08 12.63
CA ILE A 367 -9.86 4.04 11.91
C ILE A 367 -10.21 3.54 10.51
N MET A 368 -9.24 2.95 9.80
CA MET A 368 -9.42 2.43 8.45
C MET A 368 -9.92 0.98 8.42
N GLY A 369 -10.06 0.32 9.58
CA GLY A 369 -10.45 -1.08 9.66
C GLY A 369 -9.48 -1.99 8.91
N ASN A 370 -8.19 -1.71 8.95
CA ASN A 370 -7.16 -2.53 8.31
C ASN A 370 -6.89 -3.80 9.11
N SER A 371 -6.56 -4.89 8.42
CA SER A 371 -5.77 -5.95 9.00
C SER A 371 -4.36 -5.44 9.28
N LEU A 372 -3.63 -6.08 10.18
CA LEU A 372 -2.24 -5.73 10.43
C LEU A 372 -1.42 -6.89 10.97
N TRP A 373 -0.11 -6.76 10.85
CA TRP A 373 0.83 -7.49 11.68
C TRP A 373 1.87 -6.58 12.32
N CYS A 374 2.27 -6.94 13.53
CA CYS A 374 3.42 -6.38 14.20
C CYS A 374 4.67 -7.12 13.72
N PHE A 375 5.52 -6.45 12.95
CA PHE A 375 6.70 -7.08 12.37
C PHE A 375 7.96 -6.75 13.17
N ASP A 376 8.45 -7.73 13.88
CA ASP A 376 9.59 -7.62 14.80
C ASP A 376 10.95 -7.75 14.07
N MET A 377 10.92 -7.97 12.74
CA MET A 377 12.12 -8.22 11.92
C MET A 377 13.02 -9.32 12.54
N TRP A 378 14.18 -8.94 13.07
CA TRP A 378 15.12 -9.85 13.77
C TRP A 378 14.97 -9.77 15.30
N GLY A 379 13.87 -9.23 15.80
CA GLY A 379 13.58 -9.07 17.22
C GLY A 379 13.94 -7.70 17.78
N GLY A 380 13.40 -7.41 18.97
CA GLY A 380 13.71 -6.23 19.76
C GLY A 380 12.81 -5.03 19.54
N ILE A 381 11.86 -5.05 18.59
CA ILE A 381 10.89 -3.96 18.39
C ILE A 381 9.87 -3.95 19.54
N PHE A 382 9.31 -5.11 19.89
CA PHE A 382 8.26 -5.27 20.89
C PHE A 382 8.81 -5.89 22.19
N LYS A 383 9.79 -5.23 22.82
CA LYS A 383 10.56 -5.85 23.90
C LYS A 383 10.14 -5.40 25.30
N THR A 384 9.78 -4.12 25.48
CA THR A 384 9.51 -3.60 26.83
C THR A 384 8.09 -3.92 27.29
N PRO A 385 7.85 -4.09 28.60
CA PRO A 385 6.50 -4.25 29.16
C PRO A 385 5.56 -3.09 28.75
N GLU A 386 6.04 -1.86 28.74
CA GLU A 386 5.28 -0.66 28.36
C GLU A 386 4.87 -0.70 26.90
N THR A 387 5.76 -1.17 26.00
CA THR A 387 5.43 -1.35 24.59
C THR A 387 4.37 -2.45 24.42
N MET A 388 4.48 -3.56 25.15
CA MET A 388 3.50 -4.65 25.08
C MET A 388 2.15 -4.26 25.69
N GLU A 389 2.12 -3.46 26.75
CA GLU A 389 0.88 -2.89 27.29
C GLU A 389 0.18 -2.03 26.25
N LEU A 390 0.92 -1.18 25.54
CA LEU A 390 0.38 -0.38 24.44
C LEU A 390 -0.15 -1.25 23.30
N VAL A 391 0.57 -2.30 22.89
CA VAL A 391 0.12 -3.25 21.86
C VAL A 391 -1.17 -3.92 22.31
N GLY A 392 -1.26 -4.36 23.55
CA GLY A 392 -2.47 -4.98 24.13
C GLY A 392 -3.68 -4.04 24.11
N LYS A 393 -3.51 -2.80 24.55
CA LYS A 393 -4.57 -1.76 24.45
C LYS A 393 -4.99 -1.52 23.00
N SER A 394 -4.01 -1.41 22.11
CA SER A 394 -4.28 -1.20 20.68
C SER A 394 -5.02 -2.37 20.05
N TYR A 395 -4.70 -3.60 20.46
CA TYR A 395 -5.39 -4.81 20.01
C TYR A 395 -6.87 -4.80 20.46
N GLU A 396 -7.17 -4.43 21.72
CA GLU A 396 -8.54 -4.30 22.19
C GLU A 396 -9.33 -3.22 21.45
N ILE A 397 -8.71 -2.05 21.22
CA ILE A 397 -9.30 -0.98 20.41
C ILE A 397 -9.57 -1.49 18.99
N TRP A 398 -8.57 -2.11 18.35
CA TRP A 398 -8.71 -2.64 16.99
C TRP A 398 -9.83 -3.68 16.90
N LYS A 399 -9.92 -4.63 17.84
CA LYS A 399 -11.03 -5.62 17.89
C LYS A 399 -12.40 -4.97 17.92
N LYS A 400 -12.54 -3.87 18.68
CA LYS A 400 -13.82 -3.15 18.81
C LYS A 400 -14.23 -2.46 17.50
N TYR A 401 -13.27 -1.95 16.72
CA TYR A 401 -13.57 -1.05 15.60
C TYR A 401 -13.25 -1.63 14.22
N LYS A 402 -12.52 -2.74 14.11
CA LYS A 402 -12.07 -3.32 12.82
C LYS A 402 -13.18 -3.57 11.81
N ASP A 403 -14.39 -3.87 12.27
CA ASP A 403 -15.55 -4.17 11.43
C ASP A 403 -16.59 -3.03 11.44
N ALA A 404 -16.28 -1.90 12.05
CA ALA A 404 -17.15 -0.73 12.00
C ALA A 404 -17.32 -0.25 10.54
N PRO A 405 -18.51 0.26 10.17
CA PRO A 405 -18.70 0.82 8.83
C PRO A 405 -17.63 1.88 8.54
N LEU A 406 -16.94 1.71 7.42
CA LEU A 406 -15.89 2.62 6.98
C LEU A 406 -16.55 3.88 6.36
N ASP A 407 -17.02 4.77 7.19
CA ASP A 407 -17.42 6.11 6.77
C ASP A 407 -16.22 7.07 6.98
N TYR A 408 -15.13 6.81 6.22
CA TYR A 408 -13.95 7.67 6.23
C TYR A 408 -14.33 9.06 5.74
N ARG A 409 -14.19 10.03 6.63
CA ARG A 409 -14.68 11.41 6.43
C ARG A 409 -13.74 12.27 5.59
N ALA A 410 -13.20 11.70 4.52
CA ALA A 410 -12.36 12.44 3.59
C ALA A 410 -13.21 13.33 2.67
N GLU A 411 -12.91 14.62 2.68
CA GLU A 411 -13.43 15.61 1.71
C GLU A 411 -12.33 16.02 0.70
N ILE A 412 -11.13 15.44 0.84
CA ILE A 412 -10.01 15.55 -0.10
C ILE A 412 -9.83 14.18 -0.76
N VAL A 413 -9.58 14.16 -2.05
CA VAL A 413 -9.17 12.95 -2.78
C VAL A 413 -7.87 13.20 -3.53
N MET A 414 -6.90 12.30 -3.36
CA MET A 414 -5.72 12.22 -4.20
C MET A 414 -5.93 11.14 -5.26
N VAL A 415 -5.72 11.49 -6.50
CA VAL A 415 -5.89 10.61 -7.65
C VAL A 415 -4.54 10.40 -8.33
N ILE A 416 -4.11 9.15 -8.45
CA ILE A 416 -2.93 8.80 -9.24
C ILE A 416 -3.32 8.13 -10.54
N ASP A 417 -2.60 8.46 -11.58
CA ASP A 417 -2.74 7.86 -12.90
C ASP A 417 -1.49 7.05 -13.26
N PRO A 418 -1.55 5.70 -13.17
CA PRO A 418 -0.44 4.84 -13.56
C PRO A 418 0.00 5.05 -15.01
N ASP A 419 -0.93 5.33 -15.92
CA ASP A 419 -0.59 5.63 -17.33
C ASP A 419 0.31 6.84 -17.46
N SER A 420 0.08 7.88 -16.65
CA SER A 420 0.98 9.03 -16.56
C SER A 420 2.33 8.66 -15.97
N ALA A 421 2.35 7.79 -14.95
CA ALA A 421 3.59 7.34 -14.31
C ALA A 421 4.50 6.53 -15.24
N PHE A 422 3.93 5.76 -16.18
CA PHE A 422 4.73 5.03 -17.18
C PHE A 422 5.57 5.95 -18.08
N TYR A 423 5.09 7.17 -18.28
CA TYR A 423 5.83 8.21 -19.02
C TYR A 423 6.82 8.99 -18.15
N MET A 424 6.97 8.71 -16.86
CA MET A 424 7.83 9.46 -15.95
C MET A 424 9.10 8.67 -15.61
N LYS A 425 10.26 9.34 -15.70
CA LYS A 425 11.52 8.78 -15.18
C LYS A 425 11.54 8.70 -13.66
N ASN A 426 10.96 9.68 -13.00
CA ASN A 426 10.98 9.76 -11.54
C ASN A 426 9.59 10.05 -10.95
N PRO A 427 8.76 9.02 -10.78
CA PRO A 427 7.45 9.15 -10.11
C PRO A 427 7.57 9.35 -8.58
N LEU A 428 8.76 9.20 -7.98
CA LEU A 428 8.99 9.23 -6.53
C LEU A 428 8.59 10.53 -5.83
N LYS A 429 8.57 11.64 -6.56
CA LYS A 429 8.20 12.93 -5.98
C LYS A 429 6.81 12.95 -5.34
N ILE A 430 5.95 11.99 -5.68
CA ILE A 430 4.61 11.82 -5.10
C ILE A 430 4.65 11.68 -3.57
N GLU A 431 5.72 11.13 -2.99
CA GLU A 431 5.93 11.03 -1.55
C GLU A 431 5.79 12.37 -0.83
N ARG A 432 6.19 13.46 -1.47
CA ARG A 432 6.03 14.80 -0.90
C ARG A 432 4.57 15.20 -0.77
N MET A 433 3.75 14.88 -1.79
CA MET A 433 2.32 15.15 -1.75
C MET A 433 1.62 14.27 -0.70
N ILE A 434 1.96 12.98 -0.64
CA ILE A 434 1.43 12.05 0.39
C ILE A 434 1.77 12.60 1.79
N LYS A 435 3.02 13.02 2.01
CA LYS A 435 3.46 13.61 3.27
C LYS A 435 2.69 14.90 3.62
N ALA A 436 2.48 15.78 2.64
CA ALA A 436 1.74 17.02 2.84
C ALA A 436 0.27 16.75 3.20
N LEU A 437 -0.38 15.83 2.47
CA LEU A 437 -1.78 15.45 2.70
C LEU A 437 -1.99 14.77 4.05
N TYR A 438 -1.11 13.84 4.45
CA TYR A 438 -1.22 13.23 5.78
C TYR A 438 -1.02 14.20 6.94
N SER A 439 -0.45 15.38 6.69
CA SER A 439 -0.12 16.37 7.74
C SER A 439 -0.90 17.68 7.62
N CYS A 440 -1.97 17.73 6.82
CA CYS A 440 -2.69 19.00 6.55
C CYS A 440 -3.88 19.28 7.49
N GLY A 441 -4.07 18.48 8.53
CA GLY A 441 -5.17 18.68 9.50
C GLY A 441 -6.52 18.10 9.06
N ALA A 442 -6.57 17.34 7.96
CA ALA A 442 -7.76 16.69 7.45
C ALA A 442 -7.42 15.31 6.85
N PRO A 443 -8.34 14.32 6.92
CA PRO A 443 -8.19 13.06 6.24
C PRO A 443 -8.35 13.21 4.72
N PHE A 444 -7.76 12.30 3.95
CA PHE A 444 -7.93 12.23 2.50
C PHE A 444 -8.12 10.79 2.02
N ASP A 445 -8.86 10.62 0.94
CA ASP A 445 -8.94 9.36 0.20
C ASP A 445 -7.84 9.31 -0.87
N TYR A 446 -7.33 8.11 -1.16
CA TYR A 446 -6.31 7.86 -2.15
C TYR A 446 -6.79 6.80 -3.13
N ILE A 447 -6.92 7.14 -4.43
CA ILE A 447 -7.49 6.30 -5.48
C ILE A 447 -6.62 6.22 -6.73
N LEU A 448 -6.87 5.18 -7.52
CA LEU A 448 -6.44 5.09 -8.92
C LEU A 448 -7.40 5.91 -9.81
N PHE A 449 -6.87 6.44 -10.92
CA PHE A 449 -7.67 7.19 -11.91
C PHE A 449 -8.85 6.36 -12.46
N ASP A 450 -8.63 5.07 -12.69
CA ASP A 450 -9.64 4.17 -13.24
C ASP A 450 -10.87 3.99 -12.33
N ASP A 451 -10.73 4.30 -11.05
CA ASP A 451 -11.83 4.22 -10.08
C ASP A 451 -12.64 5.51 -9.93
N ILE A 452 -12.31 6.58 -10.68
CA ILE A 452 -13.05 7.85 -10.62
C ILE A 452 -14.55 7.64 -10.91
N GLU A 453 -14.87 6.83 -11.90
CA GLU A 453 -16.28 6.61 -12.30
C GLU A 453 -17.04 5.75 -11.29
N ASN A 454 -16.36 4.95 -10.49
CA ASN A 454 -16.92 4.09 -9.45
C ASN A 454 -17.08 4.77 -8.08
N LEU A 455 -16.66 6.05 -7.97
CA LEU A 455 -16.63 6.77 -6.70
C LEU A 455 -17.67 7.91 -6.72
N ASP A 456 -18.37 8.08 -5.59
CA ASP A 456 -19.19 9.27 -5.38
C ASP A 456 -18.31 10.48 -5.09
N PHE A 457 -18.17 11.37 -6.09
CA PHE A 457 -17.38 12.59 -5.97
C PHE A 457 -18.12 13.74 -5.27
N SER A 458 -19.39 13.61 -4.94
CA SER A 458 -20.19 14.70 -4.34
C SER A 458 -19.65 15.16 -2.98
N LYS A 459 -19.01 14.25 -2.23
CA LYS A 459 -18.42 14.54 -0.92
C LYS A 459 -17.07 15.27 -0.99
N TYR A 460 -16.36 15.19 -2.12
CA TYR A 460 -15.02 15.79 -2.22
C TYR A 460 -15.10 17.25 -2.65
N LYS A 461 -14.47 18.10 -1.87
CA LYS A 461 -14.33 19.54 -2.09
C LYS A 461 -13.00 19.89 -2.75
N MET A 462 -11.98 19.04 -2.57
CA MET A 462 -10.68 19.19 -3.19
C MET A 462 -10.21 17.86 -3.80
N ALA A 463 -9.69 17.92 -5.03
CA ALA A 463 -9.06 16.79 -5.73
C ALA A 463 -7.62 17.14 -6.11
N VAL A 464 -6.67 16.23 -5.90
CA VAL A 464 -5.23 16.45 -6.11
C VAL A 464 -4.69 15.41 -7.09
N PHE A 465 -4.04 15.87 -8.16
CA PHE A 465 -3.49 15.03 -9.24
C PHE A 465 -1.97 15.17 -9.30
N PRO A 466 -1.20 14.41 -8.50
CA PRO A 466 0.26 14.48 -8.53
C PRO A 466 0.87 13.85 -9.80
N TRP A 467 0.13 12.94 -10.45
CA TRP A 467 0.50 12.30 -11.72
C TRP A 467 -0.59 12.58 -12.76
N GLY A 468 -0.40 13.59 -13.56
CA GLY A 468 -1.39 13.98 -14.55
C GLY A 468 -0.80 14.20 -15.96
N TYR A 469 0.39 13.64 -16.27
CA TYR A 469 1.09 13.90 -17.53
C TYR A 469 0.29 13.50 -18.77
N SER A 470 -0.29 12.28 -18.77
CA SER A 470 -0.97 11.72 -19.94
C SER A 470 -2.49 11.76 -19.73
N ILE A 471 -3.15 12.83 -20.19
CA ILE A 471 -4.61 13.00 -20.13
C ILE A 471 -5.17 12.89 -21.55
N THR A 472 -5.57 11.68 -21.92
CA THR A 472 -6.22 11.43 -23.23
C THR A 472 -7.56 12.15 -23.32
N PRO A 473 -8.17 12.31 -24.53
CA PRO A 473 -9.50 12.88 -24.66
C PRO A 473 -10.57 12.18 -23.82
N GLU A 474 -10.49 10.85 -23.68
CA GLU A 474 -11.39 10.04 -22.85
C GLU A 474 -11.22 10.37 -21.36
N LYS A 475 -9.98 10.39 -20.87
CA LYS A 475 -9.66 10.78 -19.49
C LYS A 475 -10.11 12.21 -19.21
N ARG A 476 -9.90 13.11 -20.17
CA ARG A 476 -10.37 14.49 -20.07
C ARG A 476 -11.87 14.58 -19.86
N LYS A 477 -12.64 13.84 -20.63
CA LYS A 477 -14.10 13.77 -20.49
C LYS A 477 -14.53 13.25 -19.12
N ILE A 478 -13.82 12.25 -18.57
CA ILE A 478 -14.06 11.76 -17.20
C ILE A 478 -13.81 12.88 -16.19
N LEU A 479 -12.66 13.59 -16.30
CA LEU A 479 -12.36 14.72 -15.42
C LEU A 479 -13.43 15.82 -15.48
N GLU A 480 -13.85 16.22 -16.67
CA GLU A 480 -14.87 17.26 -16.88
C GLU A 480 -16.21 16.84 -16.26
N ASN A 481 -16.63 15.60 -16.46
CA ASN A 481 -17.92 15.11 -15.99
C ASN A 481 -17.94 14.82 -14.47
N ARG A 482 -16.85 14.35 -13.88
CA ARG A 482 -16.82 13.82 -12.51
C ARG A 482 -16.08 14.70 -11.52
N VAL A 483 -15.06 15.43 -11.98
CA VAL A 483 -14.09 16.10 -11.10
C VAL A 483 -14.13 17.62 -11.26
N MET A 484 -14.06 18.15 -12.48
CA MET A 484 -13.91 19.56 -12.79
C MET A 484 -15.27 20.29 -12.82
N ASN A 485 -16.03 20.16 -11.71
CA ASN A 485 -17.37 20.71 -11.58
C ASN A 485 -17.74 20.96 -10.12
N SER A 486 -18.96 21.45 -9.87
CA SER A 486 -19.56 21.60 -8.52
C SER A 486 -18.77 22.49 -7.56
N GLY A 487 -18.06 23.50 -8.08
CA GLY A 487 -17.25 24.44 -7.29
C GLY A 487 -15.98 23.80 -6.69
N ARG A 488 -15.63 22.56 -7.07
CA ARG A 488 -14.49 21.82 -6.51
C ARG A 488 -13.17 22.49 -6.83
N THR A 489 -12.25 22.50 -5.86
CA THR A 489 -10.86 22.88 -6.08
C THR A 489 -10.09 21.68 -6.62
N VAL A 490 -9.47 21.82 -7.79
CA VAL A 490 -8.68 20.77 -8.43
C VAL A 490 -7.23 21.22 -8.55
N VAL A 491 -6.33 20.45 -7.95
CA VAL A 491 -4.90 20.76 -7.87
C VAL A 491 -4.14 19.92 -8.88
N PHE A 492 -3.53 20.60 -9.85
CA PHE A 492 -2.63 20.03 -10.84
C PHE A 492 -1.20 20.53 -10.63
N MET A 493 -0.22 19.80 -11.11
CA MET A 493 1.18 20.18 -10.98
C MET A 493 2.04 19.65 -12.11
N ASP A 494 3.27 20.18 -12.20
CA ASP A 494 4.27 19.76 -13.19
C ASP A 494 3.68 19.82 -14.65
N ALA A 495 3.86 18.78 -15.42
CA ALA A 495 3.41 18.70 -16.81
C ALA A 495 1.98 18.11 -16.96
N ALA A 496 1.05 18.47 -16.07
CA ALA A 496 -0.32 17.93 -16.10
C ALA A 496 -1.01 18.19 -17.45
N GLY A 497 -1.52 17.12 -18.09
CA GLY A 497 -2.20 17.16 -19.38
C GLY A 497 -1.32 17.45 -20.58
N MET A 498 0.01 17.48 -20.43
CA MET A 498 0.93 17.76 -21.55
C MET A 498 0.76 16.76 -22.68
N SER A 499 0.60 15.47 -22.35
CA SER A 499 0.38 14.42 -23.32
C SER A 499 -1.13 14.14 -23.50
N ASP A 500 -1.57 14.03 -24.77
CA ASP A 500 -2.89 13.54 -25.17
C ASP A 500 -2.91 12.02 -25.46
N GLY A 501 -1.84 11.31 -25.09
CA GLY A 501 -1.60 9.91 -25.38
C GLY A 501 -0.91 9.64 -26.74
N LYS A 502 -0.85 10.63 -27.63
CA LYS A 502 -0.25 10.52 -28.97
C LYS A 502 0.95 11.45 -29.16
N ARG A 503 0.88 12.63 -28.58
CA ARG A 503 1.91 13.66 -28.64
C ARG A 503 1.94 14.47 -27.34
N ALA A 504 3.08 15.08 -27.07
CA ALA A 504 3.21 16.06 -26.01
C ALA A 504 3.17 17.48 -26.62
N ASP A 505 2.37 18.36 -25.98
CA ASP A 505 2.24 19.76 -26.36
C ASP A 505 1.97 20.58 -25.08
N SER A 506 2.84 21.57 -24.81
CA SER A 506 2.69 22.44 -23.64
C SER A 506 1.37 23.24 -23.63
N ALA A 507 0.78 23.50 -24.80
CA ALA A 507 -0.54 24.14 -24.90
C ALA A 507 -1.67 23.30 -24.28
N ASN A 508 -1.50 21.98 -24.18
CA ASN A 508 -2.48 21.11 -23.52
C ASN A 508 -2.52 21.33 -22.00
N VAL A 509 -1.39 21.71 -21.38
CA VAL A 509 -1.34 22.09 -19.95
C VAL A 509 -2.24 23.29 -19.71
N GLU A 510 -2.13 24.35 -20.55
CA GLU A 510 -2.98 25.54 -20.43
C GLU A 510 -4.45 25.21 -20.66
N LYS A 511 -4.77 24.36 -21.63
CA LYS A 511 -6.15 23.90 -21.87
C LYS A 511 -6.74 23.13 -20.69
N LEU A 512 -5.94 22.35 -19.98
CA LEU A 512 -6.40 21.58 -18.83
C LEU A 512 -6.51 22.45 -17.57
N THR A 513 -5.44 23.21 -17.27
CA THR A 513 -5.27 23.86 -15.97
C THR A 513 -5.62 25.35 -15.99
N GLY A 514 -5.71 25.96 -17.18
CA GLY A 514 -5.86 27.42 -17.34
C GLY A 514 -4.56 28.21 -17.20
N PHE A 515 -3.40 27.52 -17.04
CA PHE A 515 -2.08 28.11 -16.88
C PHE A 515 -1.08 27.56 -17.88
N LYS A 516 -0.15 28.40 -18.32
CA LYS A 516 0.95 27.96 -19.19
C LYS A 516 1.87 26.99 -18.42
N TYR A 517 2.40 26.03 -19.15
CA TYR A 517 3.41 25.13 -18.58
C TYR A 517 4.58 25.93 -17.99
N LYS A 518 5.06 25.53 -16.82
CA LYS A 518 6.10 26.22 -16.03
C LYS A 518 5.70 27.63 -15.56
N THR A 519 4.40 27.92 -15.37
CA THR A 519 3.99 29.08 -14.59
C THR A 519 4.53 28.92 -13.17
N LYS A 520 5.32 29.91 -12.71
CA LYS A 520 6.09 29.82 -11.46
C LYS A 520 5.21 29.77 -10.21
N GLY A 521 5.59 28.90 -9.28
CA GLY A 521 4.96 28.74 -7.98
C GLY A 521 3.54 28.19 -8.09
N VAL A 522 2.72 28.46 -7.07
CA VAL A 522 1.30 28.04 -7.02
C VAL A 522 0.42 29.19 -7.54
N SER A 523 -0.38 28.89 -8.56
CA SER A 523 -1.32 29.81 -9.19
C SER A 523 -2.75 29.27 -9.10
N GLU A 524 -3.74 30.17 -8.95
CA GLU A 524 -5.13 29.85 -8.74
C GLU A 524 -6.02 30.60 -9.76
N LYS A 525 -7.04 29.93 -10.28
CA LYS A 525 -7.95 30.50 -11.28
C LYS A 525 -9.35 29.93 -11.12
N ASP A 526 -10.33 30.83 -11.14
CA ASP A 526 -11.73 30.44 -11.29
C ASP A 526 -12.01 30.01 -12.73
N MET A 527 -12.51 28.80 -12.90
CA MET A 527 -12.86 28.19 -14.19
C MET A 527 -14.37 28.16 -14.40
N GLY A 528 -15.16 28.87 -13.59
CA GLY A 528 -16.60 28.95 -13.60
C GLY A 528 -17.26 27.82 -12.80
N SER A 529 -17.22 26.59 -13.28
CA SER A 529 -17.80 25.43 -12.57
C SER A 529 -16.89 24.78 -11.52
N TRP A 530 -15.61 25.16 -11.47
CA TRP A 530 -14.59 24.63 -10.57
C TRP A 530 -13.44 25.63 -10.42
N LYS A 531 -12.60 25.44 -9.41
CA LYS A 531 -11.39 26.26 -9.16
C LYS A 531 -10.16 25.44 -9.54
N SER A 532 -9.33 25.98 -10.44
CA SER A 532 -8.03 25.41 -10.79
C SER A 532 -6.94 25.93 -9.87
N VAL A 533 -6.12 25.01 -9.39
CA VAL A 533 -4.85 25.30 -8.72
C VAL A 533 -3.75 24.60 -9.51
N TYR A 534 -2.71 25.34 -9.90
CA TYR A 534 -1.57 24.80 -10.63
C TYR A 534 -0.26 25.13 -9.93
N GLY A 535 0.55 24.12 -9.65
CA GLY A 535 1.92 24.27 -9.17
C GLY A 535 2.93 24.01 -10.30
N GLU A 536 3.97 24.83 -10.41
CA GLU A 536 5.09 24.58 -11.33
C GLU A 536 5.70 23.20 -11.04
N SER A 537 5.76 22.84 -9.78
CA SER A 537 6.28 21.57 -9.31
C SER A 537 5.50 21.04 -8.11
N ILE A 538 5.48 19.72 -7.93
CA ILE A 538 5.00 19.08 -6.69
C ILE A 538 5.73 19.64 -5.44
N LEU A 539 6.94 20.21 -5.62
CA LEU A 539 7.73 20.81 -4.54
C LEU A 539 7.16 22.12 -4.01
N ASP A 540 6.26 22.76 -4.75
CA ASP A 540 5.58 24.00 -4.34
C ASP A 540 4.52 23.75 -3.28
N PHE A 541 4.17 22.47 -3.03
CA PHE A 541 3.15 22.08 -2.07
C PHE A 541 3.77 21.46 -0.81
N ASP A 542 3.46 22.05 0.33
CA ASP A 542 3.74 21.52 1.67
C ASP A 542 2.44 21.40 2.48
N LYS A 543 2.55 20.93 3.72
CA LYS A 543 1.38 20.76 4.61
C LYS A 543 0.62 22.07 4.86
N ASN A 544 1.30 23.23 4.88
CA ASN A 544 0.66 24.53 5.13
C ASN A 544 -0.12 24.99 3.89
N SER A 545 0.48 24.89 2.70
CA SER A 545 -0.20 25.23 1.44
C SER A 545 -1.39 24.32 1.17
N ILE A 546 -1.27 23.01 1.43
CA ILE A 546 -2.40 22.07 1.29
C ILE A 546 -3.50 22.39 2.31
N MET A 547 -3.17 22.67 3.58
CA MET A 547 -4.17 23.05 4.59
C MET A 547 -4.89 24.36 4.20
N ARG A 548 -4.16 25.37 3.69
CA ARG A 548 -4.77 26.62 3.19
C ARG A 548 -5.76 26.34 2.06
N LEU A 549 -5.32 25.61 1.02
CA LEU A 549 -6.17 25.26 -0.12
C LEU A 549 -7.40 24.44 0.30
N ALA A 550 -7.24 23.52 1.26
CA ALA A 550 -8.33 22.73 1.80
C ALA A 550 -9.36 23.61 2.56
N ARG A 551 -8.90 24.55 3.39
CA ARG A 551 -9.78 25.53 4.06
C ARG A 551 -10.55 26.39 3.05
N GLU A 552 -9.88 26.92 2.05
CA GLU A 552 -10.50 27.72 0.99
C GLU A 552 -11.51 26.91 0.15
N ALA A 553 -11.28 25.62 -0.03
CA ALA A 553 -12.21 24.69 -0.65
C ALA A 553 -13.41 24.31 0.25
N GLY A 554 -13.39 24.76 1.51
CA GLY A 554 -14.44 24.45 2.49
C GLY A 554 -14.32 23.05 3.10
N VAL A 555 -13.16 22.40 3.01
CA VAL A 555 -12.87 21.12 3.69
C VAL A 555 -12.89 21.33 5.19
N HIS A 556 -13.47 20.38 5.92
CA HIS A 556 -13.40 20.39 7.38
C HIS A 556 -11.98 20.12 7.86
N ILE A 557 -11.41 21.05 8.59
CA ILE A 557 -10.08 20.97 9.18
C ILE A 557 -10.20 20.74 10.68
N TYR A 558 -9.61 19.65 11.17
CA TYR A 558 -9.74 19.23 12.57
C TYR A 558 -8.83 20.00 13.54
N THR A 559 -7.77 20.64 13.06
CA THR A 559 -6.76 21.31 13.91
C THR A 559 -6.43 22.72 13.41
N ASP A 560 -6.07 23.63 14.29
CA ASP A 560 -5.71 25.00 13.89
C ASP A 560 -4.38 25.07 13.15
N GLU A 561 -3.45 24.18 13.47
CA GLU A 561 -2.15 23.99 12.83
C GLU A 561 -2.11 22.68 12.00
N PRO A 562 -1.22 22.58 11.00
CA PRO A 562 -1.13 21.40 10.14
C PRO A 562 -0.49 20.23 10.88
N LEU A 563 -1.35 19.39 11.48
CA LEU A 563 -1.01 18.14 12.17
C LEU A 563 -1.53 16.92 11.40
N PRO A 564 -0.93 15.75 11.58
CA PRO A 564 -1.51 14.50 11.12
C PRO A 564 -2.84 14.20 11.80
N VAL A 565 -3.87 14.03 10.98
CA VAL A 565 -5.23 13.69 11.43
C VAL A 565 -5.80 12.55 10.61
N TYR A 566 -6.38 11.56 11.29
CA TYR A 566 -7.16 10.49 10.68
C TYR A 566 -8.56 10.50 11.27
N SER A 567 -9.59 10.25 10.48
CA SER A 567 -10.97 10.21 10.98
C SER A 567 -11.88 9.35 10.11
N ASN A 568 -12.75 8.57 10.76
CA ASN A 568 -13.90 7.92 10.13
C ASN A 568 -15.24 8.42 10.69
N GLY A 569 -15.24 9.61 11.31
CA GLY A 569 -16.41 10.23 11.91
C GLY A 569 -16.79 9.68 13.29
N LYS A 570 -16.42 8.45 13.63
CA LYS A 570 -16.59 7.83 14.94
C LYS A 570 -15.30 7.87 15.75
N LEU A 571 -14.18 7.75 15.07
CA LEU A 571 -12.86 7.87 15.65
C LEU A 571 -12.12 9.05 15.01
N VAL A 572 -11.36 9.77 15.84
CA VAL A 572 -10.45 10.84 15.39
C VAL A 572 -9.11 10.61 16.07
N ALA A 573 -8.04 10.51 15.29
CA ALA A 573 -6.68 10.46 15.81
C ALA A 573 -5.91 11.70 15.39
N VAL A 574 -5.11 12.23 16.32
CA VAL A 574 -4.24 13.38 16.10
C VAL A 574 -2.85 13.04 16.60
N HIS A 575 -1.82 13.25 15.77
CA HIS A 575 -0.42 13.05 16.13
C HIS A 575 0.29 14.40 16.25
N ALA A 576 0.95 14.64 17.38
CA ALA A 576 1.69 15.86 17.66
C ALA A 576 3.16 15.55 18.00
N LYS A 577 4.08 16.28 17.37
CA LYS A 577 5.51 16.26 17.72
C LYS A 577 5.75 17.08 18.98
N GLU A 578 5.25 18.30 18.98
CA GLU A 578 5.37 19.21 20.10
C GLU A 578 4.11 19.10 20.99
N GLY A 579 4.31 18.93 22.28
CA GLY A 579 3.23 18.85 23.26
C GLY A 579 2.48 20.17 23.44
N GLY A 580 1.67 20.21 24.50
CA GLY A 580 0.84 21.35 24.88
C GLY A 580 -0.59 21.25 24.38
N VAL A 581 -1.40 22.23 24.82
CA VAL A 581 -2.83 22.28 24.53
C VAL A 581 -3.08 22.55 23.04
N LYS A 582 -3.87 21.67 22.41
CA LYS A 582 -4.30 21.82 21.02
C LYS A 582 -5.81 21.70 20.94
N LYS A 583 -6.41 22.58 20.14
CA LYS A 583 -7.85 22.57 19.89
C LYS A 583 -8.17 21.65 18.72
N ILE A 584 -9.14 20.76 18.95
CA ILE A 584 -9.66 19.82 17.95
C ILE A 584 -11.09 20.23 17.61
N HIS A 585 -11.37 20.43 16.31
CA HIS A 585 -12.68 20.81 15.78
C HIS A 585 -13.38 19.58 15.23
N LEU A 586 -14.65 19.39 15.58
CA LEU A 586 -15.46 18.28 15.08
C LEU A 586 -16.39 18.76 13.96
N PRO A 587 -16.73 17.91 12.97
CA PRO A 587 -17.62 18.29 11.88
C PRO A 587 -19.08 18.45 12.33
N LYS A 588 -19.43 17.90 13.49
CA LYS A 588 -20.73 18.05 14.17
C LYS A 588 -20.55 18.01 15.68
N LYS A 589 -21.55 18.51 16.41
CA LYS A 589 -21.58 18.42 17.88
C LYS A 589 -21.55 16.95 18.33
N ALA A 590 -20.65 16.63 19.24
CA ALA A 590 -20.55 15.33 19.90
C ALA A 590 -21.22 15.36 21.26
N GLY A 591 -21.92 14.30 21.65
CA GLY A 591 -22.43 14.11 23.00
C GLY A 591 -21.29 13.85 23.97
N ILE A 592 -20.43 12.89 23.66
CA ILE A 592 -19.26 12.54 24.47
C ILE A 592 -18.03 12.36 23.56
N VAL A 593 -16.90 12.88 24.02
CA VAL A 593 -15.57 12.62 23.42
C VAL A 593 -14.70 11.92 24.46
N LYS A 594 -14.24 10.72 24.14
CA LYS A 594 -13.43 9.89 25.02
C LYS A 594 -12.07 9.60 24.39
N GLU A 595 -10.96 9.88 25.09
CA GLU A 595 -9.63 9.46 24.67
C GLU A 595 -9.43 7.98 25.03
N LEU A 596 -9.12 7.15 24.02
CA LEU A 596 -9.22 5.70 24.16
C LEU A 596 -8.04 5.04 24.88
N TYR A 597 -6.83 5.60 24.77
CA TYR A 597 -5.65 5.02 25.45
C TYR A 597 -5.66 5.27 26.95
N SER A 598 -6.16 6.42 27.40
CA SER A 598 -6.33 6.75 28.83
C SER A 598 -7.70 6.36 29.38
N GLY A 599 -8.70 6.18 28.52
CA GLY A 599 -10.08 5.92 28.89
C GLY A 599 -10.83 7.14 29.45
N LYS A 600 -10.25 8.35 29.39
CA LYS A 600 -10.84 9.58 29.96
C LYS A 600 -11.83 10.23 29.01
N THR A 601 -12.96 10.71 29.54
CA THR A 601 -13.82 11.67 28.85
C THR A 601 -13.12 13.03 28.84
N VAL A 602 -12.98 13.63 27.66
CA VAL A 602 -12.26 14.89 27.44
C VAL A 602 -13.20 16.04 27.09
N ALA A 603 -14.39 15.74 26.57
CA ALA A 603 -15.43 16.75 26.33
C ALA A 603 -16.81 16.12 26.29
N GLU A 604 -17.82 16.95 26.58
CA GLU A 604 -19.25 16.61 26.49
C GLU A 604 -20.01 17.75 25.79
N ASN A 605 -21.01 17.36 24.98
CA ASN A 605 -21.91 18.31 24.28
C ASN A 605 -21.18 19.43 23.51
N SER A 606 -20.10 19.08 22.78
CA SER A 606 -19.20 20.06 22.17
C SER A 606 -18.95 19.83 20.68
N GLU A 607 -18.74 20.91 19.93
CA GLU A 607 -18.28 20.92 18.53
C GLU A 607 -16.75 21.06 18.43
N SER A 608 -16.07 21.35 19.54
CA SER A 608 -14.62 21.39 19.62
C SER A 608 -14.18 21.13 21.06
N PHE A 609 -12.95 20.65 21.24
CA PHE A 609 -12.38 20.45 22.57
C PHE A 609 -10.88 20.69 22.55
N GLU A 610 -10.34 20.94 23.74
CA GLU A 610 -8.91 21.06 23.93
C GLU A 610 -8.34 19.79 24.54
N TYR A 611 -7.15 19.42 24.11
CA TYR A 611 -6.41 18.28 24.66
C TYR A 611 -4.94 18.64 24.83
N ASP A 612 -4.41 18.35 26.02
CA ASP A 612 -3.00 18.60 26.36
C ASP A 612 -2.15 17.38 25.97
N PHE A 613 -1.45 17.51 24.85
CA PHE A 613 -0.57 16.47 24.32
C PHE A 613 0.77 16.45 25.06
N ALA A 614 1.28 15.26 25.36
CA ALA A 614 2.69 15.10 25.68
C ALA A 614 3.59 15.39 24.48
N SER A 615 4.88 15.48 24.68
CA SER A 615 5.86 15.75 23.60
C SER A 615 6.83 14.57 23.43
N PRO A 616 6.73 13.77 22.35
CA PRO A 616 5.63 13.68 21.37
C PRO A 616 4.47 12.80 21.86
N ASP A 617 3.30 12.90 21.20
CA ASP A 617 2.18 11.99 21.49
C ASP A 617 1.27 11.77 20.29
N THR A 618 0.43 10.75 20.39
CA THR A 618 -0.74 10.51 19.54
C THR A 618 -1.93 10.19 20.44
N ALA A 619 -3.02 10.92 20.27
CA ALA A 619 -4.28 10.65 20.95
C ALA A 619 -5.32 10.11 19.96
N LEU A 620 -6.14 9.17 20.43
CA LEU A 620 -7.25 8.58 19.67
C LEU A 620 -8.56 8.81 20.42
N PHE A 621 -9.44 9.56 19.81
CA PHE A 621 -10.73 9.93 20.39
C PHE A 621 -11.88 9.13 19.78
N GLU A 622 -12.73 8.56 20.63
CA GLU A 622 -14.05 8.06 20.25
C GLU A 622 -15.05 9.21 20.34
N ILE A 623 -15.80 9.42 19.25
CA ILE A 623 -16.83 10.44 19.13
C ILE A 623 -18.19 9.74 19.17
N SER A 624 -19.04 10.04 20.15
CA SER A 624 -20.40 9.52 20.26
C SER A 624 -21.43 10.64 20.30
N ASP A 625 -22.66 10.35 19.83
CA ASP A 625 -23.78 11.27 19.82
C ASP A 625 -24.35 11.47 21.23
#